data_032320ab7164287419627b4f226ffd72
#
_entry.id   032320ab7164287419627b4f226ffd72
#
_cell.length_a   1.000
_cell.length_b   1.000
_cell.length_c   1.000
_cell.angle_alpha   90.00
_cell.angle_beta   90.00
_cell.angle_gamma   90.00
#
_symmetry.space_group_name_H-M   'P 1'
#
loop_
_entity.id
_entity.type
_entity.pdbx_description
1 polymer ?
#
loop_
_entity_poly.entity_id
_entity_poly.type
_entity_poly.pdbx_seq_one_letter_code
_entity_poly.pdbx_strand_id
1 'polypeptide(L)'
;AGVPCGVVQTCEDLFNDPQLKERQHFRFLEHKIIGTHAYNAPAYRLSKTPNYIWKAGPCLGEDNEYVYKEILGYSDDEIADMLAEGVITTEADVPEVLRGR
;
A
#
# COMPACT_ATOMS: atom_id res chain seq x y z
N ALA A 1 -13.81 37.99 -5.57
CA ALA A 1 -13.32 38.83 -4.47
C ALA A 1 -11.84 38.59 -4.13
N GLY A 2 -11.18 37.63 -4.76
CA GLY A 2 -9.75 37.36 -4.55
C GLY A 2 -9.40 36.68 -3.20
N VAL A 3 -10.40 36.18 -2.49
CA VAL A 3 -10.18 35.45 -1.23
C VAL A 3 -9.95 33.97 -1.54
N PRO A 4 -8.81 33.38 -1.16
CA PRO A 4 -8.61 31.95 -1.30
C PRO A 4 -9.58 31.19 -0.39
N CYS A 5 -10.39 30.34 -0.99
CA CYS A 5 -11.35 29.51 -0.25
C CYS A 5 -11.46 28.14 -0.88
N GLY A 6 -11.88 27.16 -0.08
CA GLY A 6 -12.15 25.80 -0.53
C GLY A 6 -13.36 25.22 0.20
N VAL A 7 -14.04 24.29 -0.43
CA VAL A 7 -15.16 23.56 0.18
C VAL A 7 -14.59 22.46 1.06
N VAL A 8 -15.11 22.32 2.26
CA VAL A 8 -14.83 21.15 3.11
C VAL A 8 -15.53 19.94 2.52
N GLN A 9 -14.79 18.89 2.24
CA GLN A 9 -15.26 17.70 1.54
C GLN A 9 -15.24 16.47 2.46
N THR A 10 -16.24 15.62 2.31
CA THR A 10 -16.24 14.26 2.86
C THR A 10 -15.41 13.31 1.98
N CYS A 11 -15.18 12.08 2.44
CA CYS A 11 -14.52 11.06 1.61
C CYS A 11 -15.28 10.80 0.30
N GLU A 12 -16.60 10.78 0.34
CA GLU A 12 -17.46 10.59 -0.84
C GLU A 12 -17.29 11.74 -1.84
N ASP A 13 -17.27 12.98 -1.34
CA ASP A 13 -17.04 14.17 -2.17
C ASP A 13 -15.68 14.10 -2.86
N LEU A 14 -14.61 13.69 -2.13
CA LEU A 14 -13.28 13.52 -2.70
C LEU A 14 -13.25 12.46 -3.81
N PHE A 15 -13.91 11.32 -3.60
CA PHE A 15 -14.03 10.29 -4.64
C PHE A 15 -14.77 10.76 -5.89
N ASN A 16 -15.69 11.69 -5.74
CA ASN A 16 -16.49 12.24 -6.83
C ASN A 16 -15.93 13.54 -7.40
N ASP A 17 -14.90 14.10 -6.77
CA ASP A 17 -14.29 15.37 -7.19
C ASP A 17 -13.75 15.29 -8.63
N PRO A 18 -14.22 16.16 -9.56
CA PRO A 18 -13.79 16.14 -10.94
C PRO A 18 -12.30 16.39 -11.12
N GLN A 19 -11.70 17.24 -10.29
CA GLN A 19 -10.28 17.55 -10.36
C GLN A 19 -9.42 16.38 -9.94
N LEU A 20 -9.81 15.68 -8.86
CA LEU A 20 -9.10 14.49 -8.39
C LEU A 20 -9.20 13.35 -9.41
N LYS A 21 -10.34 13.21 -10.09
CA LYS A 21 -10.51 12.26 -11.20
C LYS A 21 -9.61 12.61 -12.38
N GLU A 22 -9.60 13.86 -12.84
CA GLU A 22 -8.74 14.34 -13.94
C GLU A 22 -7.26 14.16 -13.62
N ARG A 23 -6.88 14.42 -12.38
CA ARG A 23 -5.51 14.21 -11.89
C ARG A 23 -5.20 12.74 -11.62
N GLN A 24 -6.15 11.83 -11.77
CA GLN A 24 -5.98 10.41 -11.48
C GLN A 24 -5.40 10.19 -10.06
N HIS A 25 -5.95 10.92 -9.09
CA HIS A 25 -5.48 10.86 -7.71
C HIS A 25 -5.71 9.48 -7.09
N PHE A 26 -6.84 8.86 -7.40
CA PHE A 26 -7.12 7.50 -6.96
C PHE A 26 -6.65 6.49 -8.02
N ARG A 27 -5.86 5.52 -7.58
CA ARG A 27 -5.42 4.37 -8.39
C ARG A 27 -6.07 3.12 -7.86
N PHE A 28 -6.71 2.39 -8.75
CA PHE A 28 -7.34 1.13 -8.41
C PHE A 28 -6.37 -0.01 -8.64
N LEU A 29 -6.05 -0.73 -7.58
CA LEU A 29 -5.14 -1.88 -7.61
C LEU A 29 -5.83 -3.08 -7.00
N GLU A 30 -5.52 -4.25 -7.51
CA GLU A 30 -6.02 -5.50 -6.98
C GLU A 30 -5.16 -5.95 -5.80
N HIS A 31 -5.78 -6.07 -4.65
CA HIS A 31 -5.18 -6.61 -3.44
C HIS A 31 -5.55 -8.08 -3.30
N LYS A 32 -4.59 -8.92 -2.93
CA LYS A 32 -4.69 -10.37 -2.84
C LYS A 32 -5.89 -10.88 -2.02
N ILE A 33 -6.26 -10.18 -0.95
CA ILE A 33 -7.33 -10.59 -0.03
C ILE A 33 -8.62 -9.82 -0.24
N ILE A 34 -8.54 -8.48 -0.35
CA ILE A 34 -9.73 -7.61 -0.36
C ILE A 34 -10.18 -7.20 -1.77
N GLY A 35 -9.51 -7.70 -2.82
CA GLY A 35 -9.85 -7.38 -4.19
C GLY A 35 -9.47 -5.97 -4.61
N THR A 36 -10.10 -5.47 -5.67
CA THR A 36 -9.78 -4.16 -6.23
C THR A 36 -10.30 -3.04 -5.35
N HIS A 37 -9.42 -2.16 -4.91
CA HIS A 37 -9.80 -0.95 -4.18
C HIS A 37 -8.88 0.23 -4.52
N ALA A 38 -9.27 1.43 -4.06
CA ALA A 38 -8.58 2.66 -4.39
C ALA A 38 -7.43 2.96 -3.44
N TYR A 39 -6.30 3.34 -4.03
CA TYR A 39 -5.13 3.87 -3.32
C TYR A 39 -4.92 5.33 -3.69
N ASN A 40 -4.55 6.16 -2.72
CA ASN A 40 -4.16 7.53 -2.97
C ASN A 40 -2.82 7.56 -3.70
N ALA A 41 -2.80 8.16 -4.88
CA ALA A 41 -1.56 8.45 -5.58
C ALA A 41 -0.86 9.67 -4.97
N PRO A 42 0.46 9.79 -5.13
CA PRO A 42 1.17 11.01 -4.77
C PRO A 42 0.56 12.24 -5.44
N ALA A 43 0.41 13.33 -4.71
CA ALA A 43 -0.22 14.55 -5.19
C ALA A 43 0.60 15.26 -6.29
N TYR A 44 1.90 15.03 -6.31
CA TYR A 44 2.81 15.60 -7.31
C TYR A 44 2.92 14.69 -8.54
N ARG A 45 3.17 15.30 -9.69
CA ARG A 45 3.43 14.63 -10.96
C ARG A 45 4.77 15.07 -11.50
N LEU A 46 5.64 14.10 -11.78
CA LEU A 46 6.93 14.33 -12.39
C LEU A 46 6.85 13.97 -13.87
N SER A 47 7.16 14.93 -14.76
CA SER A 47 7.02 14.74 -16.20
C SER A 47 8.04 13.77 -16.79
N LYS A 48 9.27 13.75 -16.25
CA LYS A 48 10.36 12.89 -16.75
C LYS A 48 10.45 11.55 -16.02
N THR A 49 10.04 11.51 -14.77
CA THR A 49 10.09 10.33 -13.90
C THR A 49 8.73 10.15 -13.25
N PRO A 50 7.68 9.78 -14.03
CA PRO A 50 6.35 9.62 -13.48
C PRO A 50 6.35 8.56 -12.36
N ASN A 51 5.65 8.89 -11.29
CA ASN A 51 5.45 7.99 -10.17
C ASN A 51 4.32 7.02 -10.46
N TYR A 52 4.57 5.75 -10.27
CA TYR A 52 3.57 4.70 -10.38
C TYR A 52 3.39 4.00 -9.05
N ILE A 53 2.14 3.73 -8.67
CA ILE A 53 1.82 2.71 -7.68
C ILE A 53 1.65 1.42 -8.49
N TRP A 54 2.62 0.53 -8.39
CA TRP A 54 2.69 -0.69 -9.20
C TRP A 54 2.23 -1.94 -8.43
N LYS A 55 2.12 -1.85 -7.10
CA LYS A 55 1.71 -2.94 -6.23
C LYS A 55 0.71 -2.41 -5.20
N ALA A 56 -0.30 -3.19 -4.87
CA ALA A 56 -1.19 -2.97 -3.73
C ALA A 56 -0.43 -3.09 -2.40
N GLY A 57 -1.02 -2.66 -1.31
CA GLY A 57 -0.44 -2.86 0.01
C GLY A 57 -0.13 -4.35 0.24
N PRO A 58 1.05 -4.69 0.77
CA PRO A 58 1.40 -6.09 1.01
C PRO A 58 0.59 -6.69 2.17
N CYS A 59 0.36 -7.99 2.10
CA CYS A 59 -0.07 -8.76 3.26
C CYS A 59 1.06 -8.87 4.28
N LEU A 60 0.72 -9.24 5.52
CA LEU A 60 1.72 -9.38 6.59
C LEU A 60 2.81 -10.38 6.20
N GLY A 61 4.06 -9.93 6.17
CA GLY A 61 5.22 -10.74 5.83
C GLY A 61 5.33 -11.15 4.36
N GLU A 62 4.47 -10.64 3.48
CA GLU A 62 4.47 -11.00 2.04
C GLU A 62 5.81 -10.75 1.35
N ASP A 63 6.50 -9.69 1.76
CA ASP A 63 7.77 -9.28 1.16
C ASP A 63 9.00 -9.65 2.03
N ASN A 64 8.83 -10.48 3.07
CA ASN A 64 9.93 -10.85 3.96
C ASN A 64 11.13 -11.45 3.20
N GLU A 65 10.89 -12.42 2.34
CA GLU A 65 11.96 -13.05 1.55
C GLU A 65 12.68 -12.03 0.68
N TYR A 66 11.94 -11.19 -0.01
CA TYR A 66 12.53 -10.16 -0.85
C TYR A 66 13.40 -9.17 -0.06
N VAL A 67 12.88 -8.69 1.07
CA VAL A 67 13.60 -7.69 1.88
C VAL A 67 14.81 -8.30 2.58
N TYR A 68 14.63 -9.41 3.28
CA TYR A 68 15.72 -9.98 4.09
C TYR A 68 16.75 -10.70 3.24
N LYS A 69 16.35 -11.43 2.20
CA LYS A 69 17.26 -12.19 1.35
C LYS A 69 17.85 -11.33 0.23
N GLU A 70 17.00 -10.72 -0.61
CA GLU A 70 17.46 -10.04 -1.82
C GLU A 70 18.08 -8.66 -1.53
N ILE A 71 17.54 -7.90 -0.58
CA ILE A 71 18.04 -6.56 -0.28
C ILE A 71 19.11 -6.62 0.81
N LEU A 72 18.85 -7.32 1.92
CA LEU A 72 19.73 -7.32 3.09
C LEU A 72 20.78 -8.45 3.05
N GLY A 73 20.58 -9.49 2.23
CA GLY A 73 21.55 -10.56 2.03
C GLY A 73 21.61 -11.61 3.13
N TYR A 74 20.56 -11.74 3.94
CA TYR A 74 20.46 -12.80 4.94
C TYR A 74 20.33 -14.17 4.28
N SER A 75 20.89 -15.19 4.91
CA SER A 75 20.73 -16.60 4.53
C SER A 75 19.35 -17.13 4.93
N ASP A 76 18.96 -18.23 4.32
CA ASP A 76 17.69 -18.89 4.65
C ASP A 76 17.68 -19.38 6.14
N ASP A 77 18.82 -19.79 6.67
CA ASP A 77 18.96 -20.20 8.06
C ASP A 77 18.76 -19.02 9.02
N GLU A 78 19.36 -17.87 8.74
CA GLU A 78 19.18 -16.65 9.54
C GLU A 78 17.73 -16.14 9.51
N ILE A 79 17.07 -16.24 8.35
CA ILE A 79 15.65 -15.89 8.23
C ILE A 79 14.79 -16.86 9.04
N ALA A 80 15.09 -18.17 9.01
CA ALA A 80 14.39 -19.18 9.78
C ALA A 80 14.54 -18.94 11.29
N ASP A 81 15.73 -18.57 11.75
CA ASP A 81 15.99 -18.22 13.15
C ASP A 81 15.20 -16.99 13.57
N MET A 82 15.17 -15.93 12.75
CA MET A 82 14.39 -14.72 13.03
C MET A 82 12.87 -14.99 13.08
N LEU A 83 12.37 -15.91 12.25
CA LEU A 83 10.98 -16.37 12.32
C LEU A 83 10.72 -17.13 13.62
N ALA A 84 11.61 -18.05 13.98
CA ALA A 84 11.48 -18.85 15.21
C ALA A 84 11.53 -18.00 16.49
N GLU A 85 12.34 -16.95 16.50
CA GLU A 85 12.47 -15.98 17.58
C GLU A 85 11.35 -14.93 17.60
N GLY A 86 10.49 -14.88 16.57
CA GLY A 86 9.42 -13.90 16.42
C GLY A 86 9.91 -12.48 16.13
N VAL A 87 11.14 -12.32 15.64
CA VAL A 87 11.69 -11.02 15.19
C VAL A 87 10.98 -10.55 13.93
N ILE A 88 10.66 -11.48 13.04
CA ILE A 88 9.83 -11.24 11.86
C ILE A 88 8.56 -12.10 11.92
N THR A 89 7.51 -11.64 11.29
CA THR A 89 6.20 -12.30 11.30
C THR A 89 5.71 -12.57 9.89
N THR A 90 4.78 -13.52 9.76
CA THR A 90 4.15 -13.90 8.50
C THR A 90 2.63 -13.90 8.62
N GLU A 91 1.94 -14.19 7.52
CA GLU A 91 0.48 -14.40 7.52
C GLU A 91 0.04 -15.49 8.52
N ALA A 92 0.93 -16.46 8.83
CA ALA A 92 0.66 -17.52 9.79
C ALA A 92 0.51 -16.99 11.23
N ASP A 93 1.10 -15.85 11.54
CA ASP A 93 1.06 -15.22 12.86
C ASP A 93 -0.19 -14.34 13.06
N VAL A 94 -0.98 -14.12 11.98
CA VAL A 94 -2.24 -13.39 12.09
C VAL A 94 -3.24 -14.23 12.90
N PRO A 95 -3.83 -13.70 13.98
CA PRO A 95 -4.86 -14.41 14.74
C PRO A 95 -6.01 -14.89 13.84
N GLU A 96 -6.49 -16.11 14.05
CA GLU A 96 -7.53 -16.74 13.23
C GLU A 96 -8.80 -15.87 13.12
N VAL A 97 -9.13 -15.14 14.18
CA VAL A 97 -10.26 -14.19 14.21
C VAL A 97 -10.14 -13.07 13.17
N LEU A 98 -8.94 -12.77 12.69
CA LEU A 98 -8.65 -11.73 11.69
C LEU A 98 -8.39 -12.30 10.29
N ARG A 99 -8.24 -13.63 10.18
CA ARG A 99 -8.09 -14.31 8.88
C ARG A 99 -9.44 -14.41 8.21
N GLY A 100 -9.64 -13.70 7.12
CA GLY A 100 -10.80 -13.89 6.25
C GLY A 100 -12.08 -13.15 6.63
N ARG A 101 -11.95 -11.92 7.11
CA ARG A 101 -13.08 -10.98 7.09
C ARG A 101 -13.06 -10.12 5.86
#